data_fad8bd1d8d795a82c2f8c1b8098deaa5
#
_entry.id   fad8bd1d8d795a82c2f8c1b8098deaa5
#
_cell.length_a   1.000
_cell.length_b   1.000
_cell.length_c   1.000
_cell.angle_alpha   90.00
_cell.angle_beta   90.00
_cell.angle_gamma   90.00
#
_symmetry.space_group_name_H-M   'P 1'
#
loop_
_entity.id
_entity.type
_entity.pdbx_description
1 polymer ?
#
loop_
_entity_poly.entity_id
_entity_poly.type
_entity_poly.pdbx_seq_one_letter_code
_entity_poly.pdbx_strand_id
1 'polypeptide(L)'
;MNKHIITEISPLSEKDCLFIVERYKTEFTYPLHNHKEYELNFVENGAGVRRIVGDSVEEIGDYDLVLLCGDNLEHVWEQGNCQSKQIREITIQFSPDLFSNNFIDKKQFTSIRKMLDRAQKGLSFPLHAVMKVYSTIDSFLKV
;
A
#
# COMPACT_ATOMS: atom_id res chain seq x y z
N MET A 1 -1.77 25.72 6.91
CA MET A 1 -0.51 24.99 6.97
C MET A 1 -0.24 24.37 5.61
N ASN A 2 0.87 24.76 5.01
CA ASN A 2 1.32 24.06 3.80
C ASN A 2 1.86 22.69 4.23
N LYS A 3 1.09 21.64 3.96
CA LYS A 3 1.62 20.29 4.09
C LYS A 3 2.65 20.09 2.99
N HIS A 4 3.89 19.90 3.37
CA HIS A 4 4.92 19.52 2.41
C HIS A 4 4.65 18.10 1.93
N ILE A 5 4.46 17.95 0.63
CA ILE A 5 4.29 16.66 -0.03
C ILE A 5 5.64 16.24 -0.54
N ILE A 6 6.07 15.05 -0.17
CA ILE A 6 7.33 14.46 -0.62
C ILE A 6 7.05 13.51 -1.77
N THR A 7 7.83 13.63 -2.85
CA THR A 7 7.87 12.60 -3.88
C THR A 7 8.90 11.55 -3.46
N GLU A 8 8.42 10.37 -3.12
CA GLU A 8 9.27 9.27 -2.71
C GLU A 8 9.94 8.63 -3.92
N ILE A 9 11.24 8.36 -3.79
CA ILE A 9 11.99 7.56 -4.77
C ILE A 9 12.10 6.15 -4.22
N SER A 10 11.42 5.20 -4.89
CA SER A 10 11.48 3.80 -4.52
C SER A 10 12.87 3.21 -4.77
N PRO A 11 13.36 2.29 -3.88
CA PRO A 11 14.58 1.54 -4.14
C PRO A 11 14.43 0.49 -5.25
N LEU A 12 13.23 0.35 -5.83
CA LEU A 12 12.95 -0.58 -6.92
C LEU A 12 13.77 -0.24 -8.17
N SER A 13 14.55 -1.18 -8.67
CA SER A 13 15.33 -1.04 -9.90
C SER A 13 14.60 -1.68 -11.08
N GLU A 14 15.08 -1.40 -12.31
CA GLU A 14 14.55 -2.02 -13.53
C GLU A 14 14.72 -3.54 -13.56
N LYS A 15 15.62 -4.08 -12.75
CA LYS A 15 15.91 -5.53 -12.66
C LYS A 15 15.01 -6.23 -11.65
N ASP A 16 14.27 -5.47 -10.84
CA ASP A 16 13.43 -6.02 -9.80
C ASP A 16 11.97 -6.14 -10.27
N CYS A 17 11.33 -7.25 -9.96
CA CYS A 17 9.88 -7.39 -10.12
C CYS A 17 9.14 -6.55 -9.09
N LEU A 18 9.67 -6.57 -7.85
CA LEU A 18 9.03 -5.89 -6.74
C LEU A 18 10.05 -5.59 -5.63
N PHE A 19 9.66 -4.66 -4.77
CA PHE A 19 10.37 -4.33 -3.55
C PHE A 19 9.45 -4.61 -2.37
N ILE A 20 9.95 -5.37 -1.39
CA ILE A 20 9.18 -5.74 -0.21
C ILE A 20 9.97 -5.34 1.03
N VAL A 21 9.30 -4.70 1.97
CA VAL A 21 9.90 -4.34 3.25
C VAL A 21 8.89 -4.57 4.38
N GLU A 22 9.37 -5.16 5.46
CA GLU A 22 8.64 -5.29 6.71
C GLU A 22 9.24 -4.35 7.73
N ARG A 23 8.36 -3.62 8.43
CA ARG A 23 8.77 -2.72 9.52
C ARG A 23 7.92 -2.98 10.74
N TYR A 24 8.55 -2.94 11.91
CA TYR A 24 7.86 -2.89 13.19
C TYR A 24 7.99 -1.49 13.74
N LYS A 25 6.87 -0.89 14.13
CA LYS A 25 6.78 0.51 14.51
C LYS A 25 6.08 0.68 15.84
N THR A 26 6.45 1.74 16.55
CA THR A 26 5.71 2.23 17.69
C THR A 26 4.84 3.44 17.34
N GLU A 27 5.11 4.04 16.18
CA GLU A 27 4.39 5.21 15.69
C GLU A 27 4.57 5.38 14.18
N PHE A 28 3.68 6.16 13.57
CA PHE A 28 3.79 6.58 12.18
C PHE A 28 4.25 8.04 12.12
N THR A 29 5.41 8.26 11.51
CA THR A 29 6.03 9.61 11.42
C THR A 29 6.35 10.02 9.99
N TYR A 30 6.19 9.13 9.02
CA TYR A 30 6.50 9.45 7.63
C TYR A 30 5.50 10.47 7.09
N PRO A 31 5.99 11.53 6.39
CA PRO A 31 5.11 12.60 5.92
C PRO A 31 4.24 12.20 4.72
N LEU A 32 3.27 13.05 4.41
CA LEU A 32 2.44 12.94 3.21
C LEU A 32 3.34 12.84 1.98
N HIS A 33 3.11 11.82 1.15
CA HIS A 33 3.97 11.52 0.01
C HIS A 33 3.19 10.95 -1.17
N ASN A 34 3.84 10.89 -2.31
CA ASN A 34 3.40 10.20 -3.51
C ASN A 34 4.58 9.48 -4.16
N HIS A 35 4.29 8.56 -5.05
CA HIS A 35 5.27 7.85 -5.86
C HIS A 35 4.58 7.23 -7.09
N LYS A 36 5.33 6.92 -8.12
CA LYS A 36 4.79 6.37 -9.37
C LYS A 36 4.46 4.88 -9.29
N GLU A 37 5.10 4.16 -8.38
CA GLU A 37 4.94 2.72 -8.21
C GLU A 37 3.55 2.39 -7.65
N TYR A 38 3.04 1.21 -8.00
CA TYR A 38 1.96 0.60 -7.23
C TYR A 38 2.48 0.21 -5.86
N GLU A 39 1.64 0.37 -4.86
CA GLU A 39 1.95 -0.05 -3.50
C GLU A 39 0.80 -0.83 -2.92
N LEU A 40 1.09 -2.05 -2.48
CA LEU A 40 0.22 -2.83 -1.62
C LEU A 40 0.76 -2.67 -0.19
N ASN A 41 0.00 -2.01 0.66
CA ASN A 41 0.40 -1.72 2.03
C ASN A 41 -0.49 -2.47 3.01
N PHE A 42 0.14 -3.28 3.85
CA PHE A 42 -0.51 -4.08 4.88
C PHE A 42 -0.10 -3.56 6.26
N VAL A 43 -1.08 -3.37 7.14
CA VAL A 43 -0.86 -2.98 8.53
C VAL A 43 -1.54 -3.99 9.43
N GLU A 44 -0.80 -4.51 10.40
CA GLU A 44 -1.27 -5.41 11.42
C GLU A 44 -1.06 -4.78 12.80
N ASN A 45 -2.06 -4.91 13.66
CA ASN A 45 -2.05 -4.34 15.01
C ASN A 45 -1.99 -2.81 15.04
N GLY A 46 -2.65 -2.18 14.07
CA GLY A 46 -2.65 -0.73 13.89
C GLY A 46 -3.98 -0.05 14.20
N ALA A 47 -4.88 -0.70 14.97
CA ALA A 47 -6.18 -0.11 15.28
C ALA A 47 -6.06 1.32 15.82
N GLY A 48 -6.80 2.24 15.23
CA GLY A 48 -6.78 3.66 15.58
C GLY A 48 -5.88 4.53 14.71
N VAL A 49 -5.01 3.94 13.89
CA VAL A 49 -4.21 4.69 12.92
C VAL A 49 -5.15 5.38 11.92
N ARG A 50 -4.84 6.61 11.59
CA ARG A 50 -5.58 7.37 10.58
C ARG A 50 -4.89 7.25 9.25
N ARG A 51 -5.61 6.72 8.26
CA ARG A 51 -5.13 6.57 6.89
C ARG A 51 -5.73 7.67 6.02
N ILE A 52 -4.88 8.43 5.37
CA ILE A 52 -5.26 9.48 4.43
C ILE A 52 -4.77 9.08 3.05
N VAL A 53 -5.72 8.95 2.10
CA VAL A 53 -5.42 8.60 0.71
C VAL A 53 -6.24 9.53 -0.17
N GLY A 54 -5.56 10.42 -0.89
CA GLY A 54 -6.24 11.47 -1.65
C GLY A 54 -7.11 12.33 -0.73
N ASP A 55 -8.40 12.36 -1.00
CA ASP A 55 -9.39 13.09 -0.20
C ASP A 55 -10.11 12.22 0.85
N SER A 56 -9.72 10.94 0.95
CA SER A 56 -10.30 10.02 1.92
C SER A 56 -9.51 10.02 3.22
N VAL A 57 -10.21 10.07 4.35
CA VAL A 57 -9.62 9.97 5.70
C VAL A 57 -10.40 8.91 6.46
N GLU A 58 -9.71 7.86 6.87
CA GLU A 58 -10.32 6.75 7.62
C GLU A 58 -9.46 6.32 8.79
N GLU A 59 -10.12 5.92 9.88
CA GLU A 59 -9.49 5.23 11.00
C GLU A 59 -9.49 3.73 10.70
N ILE A 60 -8.33 3.08 10.77
CA ILE A 60 -8.22 1.65 10.47
C ILE A 60 -8.46 0.77 11.70
N GLY A 61 -8.81 -0.50 11.46
CA GLY A 61 -8.86 -1.53 12.48
C GLY A 61 -7.50 -2.20 12.71
N ASP A 62 -7.51 -3.36 13.37
CA ASP A 62 -6.28 -4.12 13.64
C ASP A 62 -5.55 -4.57 12.37
N TYR A 63 -6.28 -4.84 11.32
CA TYR A 63 -5.76 -5.25 10.02
C TYR A 63 -6.25 -4.30 8.94
N ASP A 64 -5.35 -3.82 8.13
CA ASP A 64 -5.69 -2.96 7.00
C ASP A 64 -4.86 -3.34 5.78
N LEU A 65 -5.47 -3.33 4.62
CA LEU A 65 -4.81 -3.60 3.36
C LEU A 65 -5.34 -2.65 2.31
N VAL A 66 -4.43 -1.91 1.69
CA VAL A 66 -4.77 -0.97 0.61
C VAL A 66 -3.85 -1.15 -0.57
N LEU A 67 -4.38 -0.93 -1.76
CA LEU A 67 -3.62 -0.86 -2.99
C LEU A 67 -3.68 0.57 -3.52
N LEU A 68 -2.52 1.16 -3.72
CA LEU A 68 -2.34 2.54 -4.14
C LEU A 68 -1.59 2.57 -5.46
N CYS A 69 -1.91 3.52 -6.33
CA CYS A 69 -1.23 3.68 -7.59
C CYS A 69 -1.20 5.13 -8.04
N GLY A 70 -0.08 5.50 -8.64
CA GLY A 70 0.02 6.69 -9.44
C GLY A 70 0.67 7.88 -8.78
N ASP A 71 1.26 8.71 -9.63
CA ASP A 71 2.02 9.90 -9.24
C ASP A 71 1.18 10.95 -8.51
N ASN A 72 -0.14 10.93 -8.74
CA ASN A 72 -1.05 11.97 -8.25
C ASN A 72 -1.84 11.55 -7.01
N LEU A 73 -1.57 10.36 -6.47
CA LEU A 73 -2.26 9.86 -5.29
C LEU A 73 -1.41 10.08 -4.04
N GLU A 74 -1.67 11.18 -3.37
CA GLU A 74 -1.01 11.51 -2.10
C GLU A 74 -1.57 10.63 -0.99
N HIS A 75 -0.68 10.12 -0.14
CA HIS A 75 -1.10 9.26 0.96
C HIS A 75 -0.16 9.37 2.16
N VAL A 76 -0.73 9.07 3.32
CA VAL A 76 -0.01 9.06 4.60
C VAL A 76 -0.78 8.26 5.64
N TRP A 77 -0.05 7.62 6.54
CA TRP A 77 -0.59 7.05 7.77
C TRP A 77 -0.15 7.93 8.93
N GLU A 78 -1.11 8.34 9.74
CA GLU A 78 -0.87 9.16 10.92
C GLU A 78 -1.24 8.36 12.17
N GLN A 79 -0.62 8.70 13.31
CA GLN A 79 -0.84 7.98 14.56
C GLN A 79 -2.32 7.89 14.96
N GLY A 80 -3.07 8.97 14.79
CA GLY A 80 -4.47 8.99 15.20
C GLY A 80 -4.64 8.61 16.66
N ASN A 81 -5.58 7.70 16.92
CA ASN A 81 -5.89 7.18 18.24
C ASN A 81 -5.17 5.87 18.57
N CYS A 82 -4.20 5.46 17.75
CA CYS A 82 -3.52 4.18 17.93
C CYS A 82 -2.64 4.19 19.18
N GLN A 83 -2.84 3.17 20.02
CA GLN A 83 -2.08 2.97 21.25
C GLN A 83 -1.10 1.79 21.16
N SER A 84 -1.09 1.10 20.02
CA SER A 84 -0.22 -0.07 19.83
C SER A 84 1.26 0.35 19.84
N LYS A 85 2.09 -0.48 20.46
CA LYS A 85 3.55 -0.35 20.46
C LYS A 85 4.24 -1.39 19.57
N GLN A 86 3.46 -2.21 18.88
CA GLN A 86 3.96 -3.28 18.00
C GLN A 86 3.17 -3.31 16.71
N ILE A 87 3.21 -2.23 15.97
CA ILE A 87 2.57 -2.12 14.67
C ILE A 87 3.48 -2.78 13.64
N ARG A 88 2.93 -3.77 12.91
CA ARG A 88 3.64 -4.40 11.80
C ARG A 88 3.15 -3.80 10.49
N GLU A 89 4.07 -3.31 9.68
CA GLU A 89 3.76 -2.81 8.34
C GLU A 89 4.55 -3.59 7.30
N ILE A 90 3.85 -4.08 6.28
CA ILE A 90 4.48 -4.70 5.11
C ILE A 90 4.11 -3.86 3.90
N THR A 91 5.13 -3.35 3.22
CA THR A 91 4.97 -2.56 2.01
C THR A 91 5.52 -3.34 0.82
N ILE A 92 4.70 -3.53 -0.20
CA ILE A 92 5.08 -4.17 -1.45
C ILE A 92 4.91 -3.15 -2.57
N GLN A 93 5.99 -2.82 -3.26
CA GLN A 93 5.97 -1.89 -4.39
C GLN A 93 6.36 -2.60 -5.68
N PHE A 94 5.71 -2.25 -6.77
CA PHE A 94 6.05 -2.75 -8.10
C PHE A 94 5.83 -1.67 -9.16
N SER A 95 6.61 -1.78 -10.24
CA SER A 95 6.54 -0.82 -11.33
C SER A 95 5.21 -0.91 -12.09
N PRO A 96 4.66 0.23 -12.54
CA PRO A 96 3.54 0.20 -13.49
C PRO A 96 3.85 -0.58 -14.77
N ASP A 97 5.13 -0.74 -15.11
CA ASP A 97 5.59 -1.44 -16.31
C ASP A 97 5.79 -2.95 -16.09
N LEU A 98 5.52 -3.45 -14.88
CA LEU A 98 5.72 -4.87 -14.56
C LEU A 98 4.95 -5.80 -15.53
N PHE A 99 3.76 -5.38 -15.94
CA PHE A 99 2.91 -6.13 -16.85
C PHE A 99 2.93 -5.55 -18.27
N SER A 100 4.10 -5.11 -18.72
CA SER A 100 4.28 -4.53 -20.06
C SER A 100 4.05 -5.56 -21.18
N ASN A 101 4.10 -5.10 -22.45
CA ASN A 101 3.94 -5.93 -23.65
C ASN A 101 2.56 -6.59 -23.79
N ASN A 102 1.50 -5.86 -23.43
CA ASN A 102 0.11 -6.30 -23.54
C ASN A 102 -0.24 -7.52 -22.68
N PHE A 103 0.64 -7.91 -21.76
CA PHE A 103 0.39 -9.06 -20.88
C PHE A 103 -0.87 -8.86 -20.03
N ILE A 104 -1.02 -7.67 -19.43
CA ILE A 104 -2.17 -7.32 -18.60
C ILE A 104 -3.47 -7.22 -19.41
N ASP A 105 -3.39 -7.05 -20.73
CA ASP A 105 -4.56 -6.93 -21.62
C ASP A 105 -5.18 -8.27 -22.00
N LYS A 106 -4.56 -9.37 -21.62
CA LYS A 106 -5.12 -10.70 -21.85
C LYS A 106 -6.42 -10.87 -21.06
N LYS A 107 -7.36 -11.63 -21.63
CA LYS A 107 -8.71 -11.82 -21.04
C LYS A 107 -8.67 -12.30 -19.58
N GLN A 108 -7.72 -13.18 -19.27
CA GLN A 108 -7.58 -13.78 -17.95
C GLN A 108 -7.18 -12.75 -16.87
N PHE A 109 -6.70 -11.58 -17.27
CA PHE A 109 -6.27 -10.51 -16.36
C PHE A 109 -7.29 -9.38 -16.24
N THR A 110 -8.51 -9.53 -16.74
CA THR A 110 -9.54 -8.48 -16.71
C THR A 110 -9.82 -7.99 -15.29
N SER A 111 -9.96 -8.91 -14.33
CA SER A 111 -10.22 -8.55 -12.93
C SER A 111 -9.04 -7.80 -12.30
N ILE A 112 -7.82 -8.21 -12.62
CA ILE A 112 -6.60 -7.55 -12.14
C ILE A 112 -6.52 -6.15 -12.72
N ARG A 113 -6.79 -5.97 -14.01
CA ARG A 113 -6.79 -4.67 -14.67
C ARG A 113 -7.78 -3.71 -14.01
N LYS A 114 -9.00 -4.17 -13.75
CA LYS A 114 -10.01 -3.38 -13.04
C LYS A 114 -9.59 -2.99 -11.63
N MET A 115 -8.93 -3.89 -10.93
CA MET A 115 -8.41 -3.63 -9.58
C MET A 115 -7.32 -2.56 -9.63
N LEU A 116 -6.40 -2.65 -10.58
CA LEU A 116 -5.33 -1.66 -10.76
C LEU A 116 -5.89 -0.28 -11.15
N ASP A 117 -6.94 -0.23 -11.96
CA ASP A 117 -7.61 1.02 -12.31
C ASP A 117 -8.24 1.68 -11.08
N ARG A 118 -8.88 0.91 -10.22
CA ARG A 118 -9.46 1.42 -8.97
C ARG A 118 -8.39 1.92 -8.00
N ALA A 119 -7.22 1.30 -8.04
CA ALA A 119 -6.09 1.67 -7.18
C ALA A 119 -5.59 3.09 -7.43
N GLN A 120 -5.90 3.69 -8.57
CA GLN A 120 -5.56 5.09 -8.87
C GLN A 120 -6.22 6.08 -7.92
N LYS A 121 -7.32 5.69 -7.28
CA LYS A 121 -8.00 6.47 -6.23
C LYS A 121 -7.80 5.88 -4.85
N GLY A 122 -6.99 4.84 -4.75
CA GLY A 122 -6.85 4.04 -3.54
C GLY A 122 -7.97 3.01 -3.42
N LEU A 123 -7.59 1.78 -3.18
CA LEU A 123 -8.51 0.65 -3.01
C LEU A 123 -8.24 0.00 -1.67
N SER A 124 -9.22 0.02 -0.76
CA SER A 124 -9.14 -0.72 0.49
C SER A 124 -9.87 -2.06 0.37
N PHE A 125 -9.34 -3.07 1.05
CA PHE A 125 -9.90 -4.41 1.04
C PHE A 125 -10.64 -4.69 2.36
N PRO A 126 -11.79 -5.37 2.32
CA PRO A 126 -12.49 -5.73 3.54
C PRO A 126 -11.75 -6.81 4.32
N LEU A 127 -12.02 -6.89 5.62
CA LEU A 127 -11.31 -7.80 6.53
C LEU A 127 -11.29 -9.25 6.03
N HIS A 128 -12.39 -9.76 5.50
CA HIS A 128 -12.44 -11.15 5.02
C HIS A 128 -11.48 -11.39 3.85
N ALA A 129 -11.26 -10.40 2.99
CA ALA A 129 -10.29 -10.49 1.90
C ALA A 129 -8.87 -10.43 2.45
N VAL A 130 -8.62 -9.56 3.43
CA VAL A 130 -7.31 -9.45 4.11
C VAL A 130 -6.94 -10.80 4.72
N MET A 131 -7.86 -11.43 5.43
CA MET A 131 -7.60 -12.73 6.07
C MET A 131 -7.29 -13.83 5.06
N LYS A 132 -7.90 -13.80 3.88
CA LYS A 132 -7.61 -14.77 2.81
C LYS A 132 -6.20 -14.66 2.26
N VAL A 133 -5.63 -13.46 2.22
CA VAL A 133 -4.31 -13.23 1.63
C VAL A 133 -3.20 -13.10 2.66
N TYR A 134 -3.53 -13.12 3.94
CA TYR A 134 -2.59 -12.90 5.04
C TYR A 134 -1.35 -13.80 4.93
N SER A 135 -1.55 -15.11 4.81
CA SER A 135 -0.44 -16.06 4.72
C SER A 135 0.39 -15.88 3.45
N THR A 136 -0.24 -15.46 2.36
CA THR A 136 0.45 -15.18 1.10
C THR A 136 1.36 -13.97 1.25
N ILE A 137 0.85 -12.88 1.84
CA ILE A 137 1.65 -11.68 2.10
C ILE A 137 2.83 -12.01 3.02
N ASP A 138 2.57 -12.74 4.09
CA ASP A 138 3.61 -13.17 5.03
C ASP A 138 4.68 -14.02 4.34
N SER A 139 4.29 -14.88 3.41
CA SER A 139 5.21 -15.77 2.69
C SER A 139 6.18 -15.03 1.76
N PHE A 140 5.82 -13.85 1.25
CA PHE A 140 6.73 -13.04 0.41
C PHE A 140 8.00 -12.63 1.16
N LEU A 141 7.93 -12.50 2.47
CA LEU A 141 9.07 -12.11 3.30
C LEU A 141 10.09 -13.24 3.47
N LYS A 142 9.73 -14.45 3.10
CA LYS A 142 10.56 -15.66 3.27
C LYS A 142 11.25 -16.11 2.00
N VAL A 143 11.08 -15.35 0.93
CA VAL A 143 11.66 -15.67 -0.38
C VAL A 143 13.08 -15.13 -0.49
#